data_40b8348e3cabce9744f2f984b65d97a4
#
_entry.id   40b8348e3cabce9744f2f984b65d97a4
#
_cell.length_a   1.000
_cell.length_b   1.000
_cell.length_c   1.000
_cell.angle_alpha   90.00
_cell.angle_beta   90.00
_cell.angle_gamma   90.00
#
_symmetry.space_group_name_H-M   'P 1'
#
loop_
_entity.id
_entity.type
_entity.pdbx_description
1 polymer ?
#
loop_
_entity_poly.entity_id
_entity_poly.type
_entity_poly.pdbx_seq_one_letter_code
_entity_poly.pdbx_strand_id
1 'polypeptide(L)'
;MSEVIEELEAPPLMVQTSPVIELDDESLFRFCQINSELRIERTADGKLIIMPPEGGSGGLGNAELLYYFADWAKRDGTGRVFGSSAGFILSNKAMRAPDVSWVLRTRLERLTR
;
A
#
# COMPACT_ATOMS: atom_id res chain seq x y z
N MET A 1 -20.25 -16.61 10.02
CA MET A 1 -19.80 -15.99 8.74
C MET A 1 -18.45 -15.34 8.86
N SER A 2 -18.19 -14.60 9.95
CA SER A 2 -16.87 -14.00 10.17
C SER A 2 -15.76 -15.04 10.27
N GLU A 3 -16.04 -16.19 10.84
CA GLU A 3 -15.07 -17.27 10.94
C GLU A 3 -14.63 -17.79 9.57
N VAL A 4 -15.57 -17.89 8.64
CA VAL A 4 -15.28 -18.34 7.28
C VAL A 4 -14.40 -17.31 6.58
N ILE A 5 -14.67 -16.03 6.77
CA ILE A 5 -13.89 -14.95 6.18
C ILE A 5 -12.46 -14.97 6.72
N GLU A 6 -12.29 -15.15 8.02
CA GLU A 6 -10.97 -15.22 8.64
C GLU A 6 -10.15 -16.40 8.12
N GLU A 7 -10.80 -17.53 7.89
CA GLU A 7 -10.13 -18.71 7.34
C GLU A 7 -9.65 -18.50 5.91
N LEU A 8 -10.31 -17.61 5.17
CA LEU A 8 -9.92 -17.29 3.79
C LEU A 8 -8.80 -16.27 3.71
N GLU A 9 -8.51 -15.57 4.80
CA GLU A 9 -7.42 -14.62 4.82
C GLU A 9 -6.09 -15.35 4.96
N ALA A 10 -5.24 -15.22 3.95
CA ALA A 10 -3.91 -15.80 3.98
C ALA A 10 -2.95 -14.85 4.70
N PRO A 11 -1.98 -15.37 5.47
CA PRO A 11 -0.96 -14.51 6.07
C PRO A 11 -0.06 -13.90 5.01
N PRO A 12 0.56 -12.75 5.29
CA PRO A 12 1.53 -12.16 4.38
C PRO A 12 2.73 -13.08 4.18
N LEU A 13 3.28 -13.06 2.97
CA LEU A 13 4.52 -13.76 2.66
C LEU A 13 5.67 -12.79 2.76
N MET A 14 6.73 -13.20 3.45
CA MET A 14 7.97 -12.43 3.47
C MET A 14 8.97 -13.09 2.54
N VAL A 15 9.48 -12.31 1.56
CA VAL A 15 10.38 -12.82 0.54
C VAL A 15 11.68 -12.05 0.59
N GLN A 16 12.78 -12.76 0.75
CA GLN A 16 14.11 -12.18 0.67
C GLN A 16 14.64 -12.34 -0.74
N THR A 17 14.96 -11.23 -1.38
CA THR A 17 15.51 -11.24 -2.74
C THR A 17 17.02 -11.05 -2.77
N SER A 18 17.51 -10.15 -1.94
CA SER A 18 18.93 -9.85 -1.87
C SER A 18 19.70 -11.01 -1.18
N PRO A 19 20.91 -11.35 -1.59
CA PRO A 19 21.73 -10.72 -2.63
C PRO A 19 21.51 -11.27 -4.04
N VAL A 20 20.59 -12.20 -4.24
CA VAL A 20 20.41 -12.86 -5.54
C VAL A 20 19.80 -11.89 -6.55
N ILE A 21 18.78 -11.15 -6.13
CA ILE A 21 18.12 -10.14 -6.95
C ILE A 21 18.11 -8.85 -6.15
N GLU A 22 18.66 -7.79 -6.73
CA GLU A 22 18.61 -6.45 -6.14
C GLU A 22 17.53 -5.65 -6.85
N LEU A 23 16.50 -5.21 -6.10
CA LEU A 23 15.42 -4.40 -6.64
C LEU A 23 15.65 -2.95 -6.24
N ASP A 24 15.95 -2.10 -7.21
CA ASP A 24 15.95 -0.67 -6.99
C ASP A 24 14.49 -0.14 -6.97
N ASP A 25 14.32 1.13 -6.69
CA ASP A 25 12.98 1.72 -6.58
C ASP A 25 12.19 1.59 -7.89
N GLU A 26 12.85 1.77 -9.02
CA GLU A 26 12.21 1.68 -10.34
C GLU A 26 11.74 0.25 -10.63
N SER A 27 12.60 -0.72 -10.37
CA SER A 27 12.26 -2.13 -10.57
C SER A 27 11.14 -2.57 -9.64
N LEU A 28 11.16 -2.11 -8.39
CA LEU A 28 10.11 -2.40 -7.44
C LEU A 28 8.77 -1.81 -7.91
N PHE A 29 8.80 -0.58 -8.41
CA PHE A 29 7.60 0.06 -8.94
C PHE A 29 7.00 -0.75 -10.09
N ARG A 30 7.83 -1.21 -11.01
CA ARG A 30 7.38 -2.06 -12.13
C ARG A 30 6.83 -3.39 -11.66
N PHE A 31 7.48 -3.99 -10.67
CA PHE A 31 7.01 -5.24 -10.09
C PHE A 31 5.62 -5.09 -9.50
N CYS A 32 5.38 -3.98 -8.80
CA CYS A 32 4.06 -3.68 -8.26
C CYS A 32 3.02 -3.45 -9.36
N GLN A 33 3.40 -2.80 -10.45
CA GLN A 33 2.48 -2.54 -11.56
C GLN A 33 2.00 -3.81 -12.23
N ILE A 34 2.90 -4.77 -12.48
CA ILE A 34 2.52 -6.02 -13.15
C ILE A 34 1.81 -6.99 -12.21
N ASN A 35 1.83 -6.72 -10.90
CA ASN A 35 1.15 -7.52 -9.89
C ASN A 35 0.12 -6.65 -9.16
N SER A 36 -0.71 -5.95 -9.91
CA SER A 36 -1.61 -4.92 -9.37
C SER A 36 -2.66 -5.44 -8.40
N GLU A 37 -2.99 -6.74 -8.44
CA GLU A 37 -3.93 -7.32 -7.48
C GLU A 37 -3.30 -7.62 -6.12
N LEU A 38 -1.98 -7.55 -6.01
CA LEU A 38 -1.28 -7.81 -4.76
C LEU A 38 -0.89 -6.51 -4.09
N ARG A 39 -0.91 -6.52 -2.76
CA ARG A 39 -0.29 -5.44 -1.99
C ARG A 39 1.13 -5.85 -1.66
N ILE A 40 2.08 -5.05 -2.10
CA ILE A 40 3.49 -5.36 -1.94
C ILE A 40 4.15 -4.20 -1.21
N GLU A 41 4.86 -4.53 -0.13
CA GLU A 41 5.64 -3.57 0.64
C GLU A 41 7.08 -4.03 0.70
N ARG A 42 7.97 -3.12 1.02
CA ARG A 42 9.39 -3.42 1.21
C ARG A 42 9.83 -2.94 2.58
N THR A 43 10.50 -3.81 3.32
CA THR A 43 11.08 -3.43 4.61
C THR A 43 12.34 -2.58 4.39
N ALA A 44 12.79 -1.91 5.45
CA ALA A 44 13.98 -1.08 5.36
C ALA A 44 15.24 -1.89 5.00
N ASP A 45 15.29 -3.16 5.36
CA ASP A 45 16.41 -4.05 5.02
C ASP A 45 16.24 -4.77 3.67
N GLY A 46 15.21 -4.40 2.89
CA GLY A 46 15.08 -4.85 1.52
C GLY A 46 14.25 -6.09 1.28
N LYS A 47 13.60 -6.64 2.30
CA LYS A 47 12.72 -7.80 2.12
C LYS A 47 11.35 -7.34 1.62
N LEU A 48 10.72 -8.17 0.78
CA LEU A 48 9.37 -7.89 0.30
C LEU A 48 8.34 -8.54 1.20
N ILE A 49 7.27 -7.80 1.46
CA ILE A 49 6.09 -8.32 2.15
C ILE A 49 4.98 -8.36 1.12
N ILE A 50 4.50 -9.56 0.81
CA ILE A 50 3.46 -9.74 -0.21
C ILE A 50 2.17 -10.17 0.48
N MET A 51 1.14 -9.37 0.32
CA MET A 51 -0.18 -9.62 0.89
C MET A 51 -1.14 -10.04 -0.22
N PRO A 52 -1.96 -11.06 0.02
CA PRO A 52 -2.95 -11.49 -0.98
C PRO A 52 -4.02 -10.41 -1.19
N PRO A 53 -4.80 -10.52 -2.28
CA PRO A 53 -5.91 -9.60 -2.50
C PRO A 53 -6.90 -9.63 -1.34
N GLU A 54 -7.54 -8.49 -1.07
CA GLU A 54 -8.51 -8.38 0.00
C GLU A 54 -9.76 -9.21 -0.29
N GLY A 55 -10.31 -9.81 0.77
CA GLY A 55 -11.62 -10.43 0.67
C GLY A 55 -12.72 -9.38 0.54
N GLY A 56 -13.92 -9.82 0.16
CA GLY A 56 -15.03 -8.91 -0.10
C GLY A 56 -15.38 -8.00 1.07
N SER A 57 -15.43 -8.52 2.29
CA SER A 57 -15.76 -7.71 3.46
C SER A 57 -14.66 -6.72 3.83
N GLY A 58 -13.41 -7.11 3.65
CA GLY A 58 -12.27 -6.21 3.87
C GLY A 58 -12.28 -5.08 2.87
N GLY A 59 -12.51 -5.40 1.60
CA GLY A 59 -12.60 -4.39 0.56
C GLY A 59 -13.73 -3.40 0.77
N LEU A 60 -14.88 -3.88 1.24
CA LEU A 60 -16.02 -3.01 1.53
C LEU A 60 -15.72 -2.05 2.68
N GLY A 61 -15.11 -2.56 3.77
CA GLY A 61 -14.73 -1.73 4.90
C GLY A 61 -13.73 -0.64 4.51
N ASN A 62 -12.76 -1.00 3.69
CA ASN A 62 -11.78 -0.03 3.21
C ASN A 62 -12.40 1.02 2.29
N ALA A 63 -13.36 0.63 1.47
CA ALA A 63 -14.07 1.57 0.61
C ALA A 63 -14.86 2.60 1.42
N GLU A 64 -15.55 2.18 2.48
CA GLU A 64 -16.26 3.09 3.36
C GLU A 64 -15.32 4.05 4.08
N LEU A 65 -14.22 3.52 4.61
CA LEU A 65 -13.20 4.32 5.29
C LEU A 65 -12.64 5.37 4.34
N LEU A 66 -12.31 4.96 3.12
CA LEU A 66 -11.78 5.87 2.12
C LEU A 66 -12.77 6.98 1.78
N TYR A 67 -14.05 6.63 1.67
CA TYR A 67 -15.10 7.61 1.39
C TYR A 67 -15.16 8.69 2.48
N TYR A 68 -15.24 8.30 3.74
CA TYR A 68 -15.34 9.27 4.84
C TYR A 68 -14.08 10.10 4.98
N PHE A 69 -12.93 9.47 4.81
CA PHE A 69 -11.65 10.17 4.91
C PHE A 69 -11.48 11.17 3.76
N ALA A 70 -11.87 10.77 2.55
CA ALA A 70 -11.79 11.65 1.39
C ALA A 70 -12.73 12.86 1.53
N ASP A 71 -13.93 12.63 2.06
CA ASP A 71 -14.86 13.72 2.32
C ASP A 71 -14.30 14.74 3.31
N TRP A 72 -13.70 14.24 4.39
CA TRP A 72 -13.03 15.10 5.36
C TRP A 72 -11.87 15.88 4.71
N ALA A 73 -11.01 15.21 3.99
CA ALA A 73 -9.83 15.82 3.37
C ALA A 73 -10.23 16.90 2.36
N LYS A 74 -11.31 16.69 1.64
CA LYS A 74 -11.82 17.66 0.68
C LYS A 74 -12.29 18.94 1.37
N ARG A 75 -12.95 18.79 2.51
CA ARG A 75 -13.38 19.94 3.31
C ARG A 75 -12.21 20.66 3.98
N ASP A 76 -11.23 19.90 4.45
CA ASP A 76 -10.03 20.45 5.07
C ASP A 76 -9.14 21.21 4.07
N GLY A 77 -8.94 20.66 2.89
CA GLY A 77 -8.28 21.32 1.78
C GLY A 77 -6.78 21.39 1.83
N THR A 78 -6.11 20.83 2.87
CA THR A 78 -4.66 20.94 3.04
C THR A 78 -3.88 19.76 2.48
N GLY A 79 -4.54 18.69 2.05
CA GLY A 79 -3.87 17.52 1.55
C GLY A 79 -4.77 16.65 0.69
N ARG A 80 -4.24 15.49 0.32
CA ARG A 80 -4.96 14.52 -0.49
C ARG A 80 -4.95 13.14 0.16
N VAL A 81 -6.01 12.38 -0.09
CA VAL A 81 -6.19 11.02 0.40
C VAL A 81 -5.84 10.04 -0.72
N PHE A 82 -5.16 8.97 -0.33
CA PHE A 82 -4.82 7.86 -1.23
C PHE A 82 -5.37 6.57 -0.65
N GLY A 83 -5.85 5.69 -1.54
CA GLY A 83 -6.30 4.37 -1.17
C GLY A 83 -5.18 3.35 -1.15
N SER A 84 -5.54 2.07 -1.05
CA SER A 84 -4.59 0.97 -0.88
C SER A 84 -3.70 0.71 -2.10
N SER A 85 -4.03 1.26 -3.26
CA SER A 85 -3.21 1.11 -4.46
C SER A 85 -1.99 2.02 -4.48
N ALA A 86 -1.91 2.98 -3.58
CA ALA A 86 -0.77 3.89 -3.49
C ALA A 86 0.35 3.28 -2.65
N GLY A 87 1.59 3.40 -3.13
CA GLY A 87 2.78 3.01 -2.38
C GLY A 87 3.65 4.22 -2.10
N PHE A 88 4.29 4.21 -0.95
CA PHE A 88 5.15 5.32 -0.52
C PHE A 88 6.53 4.79 -0.16
N ILE A 89 7.57 5.38 -0.77
CA ILE A 89 8.95 5.03 -0.44
C ILE A 89 9.44 6.02 0.61
N LEU A 90 9.88 5.48 1.74
CA LEU A 90 10.33 6.26 2.88
C LEU A 90 11.84 6.51 2.81
N SER A 91 12.32 7.46 3.62
CA SER A 91 13.74 7.83 3.63
C SER A 91 14.67 6.67 4.01
N ASN A 92 14.17 5.67 4.75
CA ASN A 92 14.94 4.48 5.13
C ASN A 92 14.87 3.36 4.07
N LYS A 93 14.34 3.65 2.88
CA LYS A 93 14.18 2.72 1.76
C LYS A 93 13.00 1.75 1.90
N ALA A 94 12.26 1.78 3.00
CA ALA A 94 11.05 1.00 3.11
C ALA A 94 9.98 1.54 2.16
N MET A 95 9.19 0.63 1.60
CA MET A 95 8.00 1.01 0.84
C MET A 95 6.78 0.47 1.57
N ARG A 96 5.80 1.34 1.81
CA ARG A 96 4.58 0.99 2.50
C ARG A 96 3.37 1.33 1.63
N ALA A 97 2.35 0.48 1.72
CA ALA A 97 1.11 0.63 0.96
C ALA A 97 -0.08 0.57 1.94
N PRO A 98 -0.32 1.65 2.69
CA PRO A 98 -1.40 1.66 3.67
C PRO A 98 -2.78 1.58 3.01
N ASP A 99 -3.77 1.10 3.75
CA ASP A 99 -5.15 1.00 3.25
C ASP A 99 -5.72 2.37 2.88
N VAL A 100 -5.46 3.35 3.74
CA VAL A 100 -5.83 4.75 3.51
C VAL A 100 -4.70 5.62 4.06
N SER A 101 -4.34 6.66 3.31
CA SER A 101 -3.32 7.60 3.75
C SER A 101 -3.70 9.01 3.35
N TRP A 102 -3.14 9.97 4.05
CA TRP A 102 -3.33 11.39 3.77
C TRP A 102 -1.97 12.05 3.72
N VAL A 103 -1.75 12.89 2.70
CA VAL A 103 -0.48 13.57 2.50
C VAL A 103 -0.75 15.07 2.31
N LEU A 104 0.00 15.91 3.01
CA LEU A 104 -0.05 17.36 2.84
C LEU A 104 0.23 17.72 1.39
N ARG A 105 -0.54 18.68 0.86
CA ARG A 105 -0.39 19.13 -0.52
C ARG A 105 1.03 19.62 -0.81
N THR A 106 1.62 20.33 0.14
CA THR A 106 2.98 20.86 -0.04
C THR A 106 4.04 19.78 -0.14
N ARG A 107 3.80 18.64 0.51
CA ARG A 107 4.70 17.48 0.39
C ARG A 107 4.51 16.74 -0.91
N LEU A 108 3.26 16.68 -1.40
CA LEU A 108 2.98 16.05 -2.69
C LEU A 108 3.73 16.72 -3.84
N GLU A 109 3.88 18.02 -3.80
CA GLU A 109 4.59 18.78 -4.84
C GLU A 109 6.05 18.38 -4.96
N ARG A 110 6.62 17.75 -3.92
CA ARG A 110 8.00 17.28 -3.91
C ARG A 110 8.16 15.85 -4.38
N LEU A 111 7.05 15.12 -4.58
CA LEU A 111 7.09 13.74 -5.02
C LEU A 111 7.17 13.68 -6.53
N THR A 112 7.97 12.74 -7.03
CA THR A 112 8.16 12.54 -8.47
C THR A 112 7.20 11.54 -9.06
N ARG A 113 6.45 10.83 -8.24
CA ARG A 113 5.48 9.83 -8.66
C ARG A 113 4.19 9.93 -7.89
#